data_ba4fdd7448baada906ae13ff39458820
#
_entry.id   ba4fdd7448baada906ae13ff39458820
#
_cell.length_a   1.000
_cell.length_b   1.000
_cell.length_c   1.000
_cell.angle_alpha   90.00
_cell.angle_beta   90.00
_cell.angle_gamma   90.00
#
_symmetry.space_group_name_H-M   'P 1'
#
loop_
_entity.id
_entity.type
_entity.pdbx_description
1 polymer ?
#
loop_
_entity_poly.entity_id
_entity_poly.type
_entity_poly.pdbx_seq_one_letter_code
_entity_poly.pdbx_strand_id
1 'polypeptide(L)'
;MFGSIFDLYYKTLDAIFMPIIKVMHPALAILFIAIIVSLIINLATKLLVDQERVAELKREIQEYQVKFKKMSKNPEMMQKLQEEQQKMMQLNAELMKMSLKPMIYTWVPIILIFIYLRHVYGFGGIYQELNPGWNGVVVYLPTILSKILFINFWHWLGSLIYKGGFKIVSNSALGWLGWYILCSFATSTVLRKILGIK
;
A
#
# COMPACT_ATOMS: atom_id res chain seq x y z
N MET A 1 0.33 13.93 -27.45
CA MET A 1 -0.13 14.59 -26.23
C MET A 1 0.09 13.73 -24.96
N PHE A 2 -0.28 12.45 -24.91
CA PHE A 2 0.00 11.61 -23.73
C PHE A 2 1.50 11.35 -23.50
N GLY A 3 2.32 11.19 -24.54
CA GLY A 3 3.77 11.01 -24.40
C GLY A 3 4.46 12.16 -23.66
N SER A 4 4.13 13.40 -23.98
CA SER A 4 4.77 14.57 -23.36
C SER A 4 4.46 14.71 -21.84
N ILE A 5 3.32 14.21 -21.37
CA ILE A 5 2.96 14.22 -19.93
C ILE A 5 3.78 13.17 -19.19
N PHE A 6 3.92 11.97 -19.74
CA PHE A 6 4.74 10.93 -19.15
C PHE A 6 6.23 11.30 -19.17
N ASP A 7 6.71 11.95 -20.22
CA ASP A 7 8.11 12.44 -20.30
C ASP A 7 8.38 13.50 -19.23
N LEU A 8 7.46 14.44 -19.01
CA LEU A 8 7.57 15.43 -17.96
C LEU A 8 7.53 14.78 -16.57
N TYR A 9 6.63 13.81 -16.37
CA TYR A 9 6.52 13.04 -15.14
C TYR A 9 7.84 12.31 -14.82
N TYR A 10 8.40 11.56 -15.76
CA TYR A 10 9.67 10.86 -15.56
C TYR A 10 10.82 11.83 -15.29
N LYS A 11 10.96 12.90 -16.08
CA LYS A 11 11.99 13.92 -15.86
C LYS A 11 11.92 14.55 -14.47
N THR A 12 10.72 14.81 -13.96
CA THR A 12 10.53 15.39 -12.63
C THR A 12 10.96 14.43 -11.54
N LEU A 13 10.56 13.17 -11.63
CA LEU A 13 10.92 12.15 -10.64
C LEU A 13 12.41 11.76 -10.73
N ASP A 14 12.97 11.73 -11.92
CA ASP A 14 14.39 11.50 -12.13
C ASP A 14 15.24 12.60 -11.49
N ALA A 15 14.84 13.86 -11.64
CA ALA A 15 15.54 14.98 -10.98
C ALA A 15 15.57 14.82 -9.44
N ILE A 16 14.54 14.23 -8.85
CA ILE A 16 14.42 14.03 -7.39
C ILE A 16 15.14 12.76 -6.93
N PHE A 17 14.92 11.64 -7.61
CA PHE A 17 15.32 10.32 -7.11
C PHE A 17 16.60 9.76 -7.76
N MET A 18 16.97 10.17 -8.98
CA MET A 18 18.18 9.67 -9.64
C MET A 18 19.47 9.93 -8.87
N PRO A 19 19.69 11.08 -8.22
CA PRO A 19 20.89 11.26 -7.40
C PRO A 19 21.02 10.20 -6.30
N ILE A 20 19.89 9.78 -5.71
CA ILE A 20 19.84 8.75 -4.67
C ILE A 20 20.04 7.36 -5.28
N ILE A 21 19.34 7.07 -6.37
CA ILE A 21 19.38 5.76 -7.07
C ILE A 21 20.78 5.42 -7.58
N LYS A 22 21.53 6.40 -8.07
CA LYS A 22 22.89 6.19 -8.59
C LYS A 22 23.93 5.89 -7.50
N VAL A 23 23.72 6.39 -6.29
CA VAL A 23 24.70 6.31 -5.20
C VAL A 23 24.35 5.17 -4.22
N MET A 24 23.07 4.88 -4.03
CA MET A 24 22.62 3.93 -3.02
C MET A 24 22.35 2.55 -3.61
N HIS A 25 22.55 1.51 -2.78
CA HIS A 25 22.10 0.16 -3.12
C HIS A 25 20.59 0.15 -3.39
N PRO A 26 20.08 -0.61 -4.39
CA PRO A 26 18.65 -0.62 -4.77
C PRO A 26 17.70 -0.83 -3.59
N ALA A 27 18.06 -1.69 -2.64
CA ALA A 27 17.24 -1.95 -1.46
C ALA A 27 17.05 -0.70 -0.59
N LEU A 28 18.10 0.11 -0.40
CA LEU A 28 18.04 1.33 0.39
C LEU A 28 17.34 2.46 -0.37
N ALA A 29 17.59 2.59 -1.67
CA ALA A 29 16.91 3.58 -2.50
C ALA A 29 15.40 3.36 -2.53
N ILE A 30 14.95 2.11 -2.75
CA ILE A 30 13.52 1.75 -2.72
C ILE A 30 12.93 1.97 -1.33
N LEU A 31 13.62 1.61 -0.24
CA LEU A 31 13.18 1.88 1.12
C LEU A 31 12.99 3.39 1.36
N PHE A 32 13.94 4.21 0.93
CA PHE A 32 13.86 5.67 1.09
C PHE A 32 12.67 6.25 0.33
N ILE A 33 12.45 5.83 -0.92
CA ILE A 33 11.27 6.20 -1.71
C ILE A 33 9.99 5.76 -1.01
N ALA A 34 9.94 4.54 -0.48
CA ALA A 34 8.78 4.02 0.25
C ALA A 34 8.47 4.83 1.52
N ILE A 35 9.50 5.30 2.24
CA ILE A 35 9.32 6.17 3.41
C ILE A 35 8.69 7.51 3.01
N ILE A 36 9.22 8.17 1.98
CA ILE A 36 8.71 9.46 1.49
C ILE A 36 7.25 9.32 1.06
N VAL A 37 6.94 8.32 0.24
CA VAL A 37 5.59 8.08 -0.27
C VAL A 37 4.63 7.75 0.87
N SER A 38 5.04 6.88 1.79
CA SER A 38 4.23 6.53 2.96
C SER A 38 3.98 7.73 3.86
N LEU A 39 4.97 8.63 4.02
CA LEU A 39 4.80 9.86 4.79
C LEU A 39 3.76 10.77 4.14
N ILE A 40 3.87 11.02 2.83
CA ILE A 40 2.91 11.86 2.07
C ILE A 40 1.49 11.29 2.19
N ILE A 41 1.33 9.98 1.99
CA ILE A 41 0.03 9.30 2.07
C ILE A 41 -0.56 9.40 3.48
N ASN A 42 0.23 9.13 4.52
CA ASN A 42 -0.26 9.17 5.89
C ASN A 42 -0.59 10.59 6.34
N LEU A 43 0.20 11.60 5.94
CA LEU A 43 -0.13 13.01 6.19
C LEU A 43 -1.42 13.41 5.45
N ALA A 44 -1.57 13.05 4.19
CA ALA A 44 -2.80 13.30 3.44
C ALA A 44 -4.01 12.63 4.11
N THR A 45 -3.87 11.37 4.56
CA THR A 45 -4.93 10.66 5.29
C THR A 45 -5.28 11.38 6.59
N LYS A 46 -4.29 11.83 7.35
CA LYS A 46 -4.52 12.55 8.61
C LYS A 46 -5.25 13.87 8.40
N LEU A 47 -4.95 14.58 7.31
CA LEU A 47 -5.56 15.88 7.01
C LEU A 47 -6.94 15.77 6.33
N LEU A 48 -7.15 14.74 5.52
CA LEU A 48 -8.37 14.59 4.71
C LEU A 48 -9.47 13.75 5.37
N VAL A 49 -9.13 12.99 6.42
CA VAL A 49 -10.08 12.11 7.13
C VAL A 49 -10.34 12.64 8.51
N ASP A 50 -11.60 12.87 8.81
CA ASP A 50 -12.05 13.16 10.17
C ASP A 50 -11.89 11.90 11.04
N GLN A 51 -10.77 11.86 11.76
CA GLN A 51 -10.40 10.72 12.61
C GLN A 51 -11.31 10.58 13.83
N GLU A 52 -11.89 11.69 14.30
CA GLU A 52 -12.81 11.68 15.44
C GLU A 52 -14.13 11.05 15.02
N ARG A 53 -14.69 11.50 13.90
CA ARG A 53 -15.94 10.93 13.35
C ARG A 53 -15.81 9.44 13.02
N VAL A 54 -14.66 9.01 12.47
CA VAL A 54 -14.38 7.58 12.23
C VAL A 54 -14.35 6.80 13.54
N ALA A 55 -13.76 7.35 14.58
CA ALA A 55 -13.71 6.70 15.90
C ALA A 55 -15.10 6.61 16.55
N GLU A 56 -15.91 7.68 16.44
CA GLU A 56 -17.32 7.68 16.90
C GLU A 56 -18.15 6.60 16.18
N LEU A 57 -18.13 6.59 14.85
CA LEU A 57 -18.86 5.60 14.06
C LEU A 57 -18.49 4.16 14.43
N LYS A 58 -17.20 3.89 14.62
CA LYS A 58 -16.75 2.56 15.09
C LYS A 58 -17.32 2.20 16.45
N ARG A 59 -17.36 3.17 17.37
CA ARG A 59 -17.91 2.97 18.71
C ARG A 59 -19.41 2.76 18.65
N GLU A 60 -20.15 3.58 17.91
CA GLU A 60 -21.59 3.43 17.70
C GLU A 60 -21.92 2.06 17.11
N ILE A 61 -21.22 1.62 16.08
CA ILE A 61 -21.40 0.29 15.47
C ILE A 61 -21.18 -0.81 16.50
N GLN A 62 -20.16 -0.72 17.36
CA GLN A 62 -19.93 -1.69 18.42
C GLN A 62 -21.07 -1.72 19.45
N GLU A 63 -21.58 -0.56 19.84
CA GLU A 63 -22.72 -0.46 20.76
C GLU A 63 -23.99 -1.10 20.15
N TYR A 64 -24.26 -0.84 18.85
CA TYR A 64 -25.36 -1.47 18.13
C TYR A 64 -25.17 -3.00 18.00
N GLN A 65 -23.97 -3.48 17.75
CA GLN A 65 -23.69 -4.92 17.70
C GLN A 65 -23.96 -5.60 19.05
N VAL A 66 -23.59 -4.97 20.16
CA VAL A 66 -23.87 -5.48 21.51
C VAL A 66 -25.36 -5.49 21.81
N LYS A 67 -26.08 -4.41 21.45
CA LYS A 67 -27.55 -4.34 21.58
C LYS A 67 -28.23 -5.42 20.76
N PHE A 68 -27.85 -5.56 19.48
CA PHE A 68 -28.38 -6.56 18.58
C PHE A 68 -28.20 -7.97 19.13
N LYS A 69 -27.01 -8.30 19.65
CA LYS A 69 -26.74 -9.60 20.27
C LYS A 69 -27.56 -9.87 21.53
N LYS A 70 -27.96 -8.84 22.29
CA LYS A 70 -28.85 -8.97 23.45
C LYS A 70 -30.30 -9.14 23.01
N MET A 71 -30.75 -8.39 22.01
CA MET A 71 -32.13 -8.40 21.50
C MET A 71 -32.45 -9.69 20.73
N SER A 72 -31.48 -10.24 19.98
CA SER A 72 -31.65 -11.48 19.21
C SER A 72 -31.98 -12.72 20.09
N LYS A 73 -31.81 -12.61 21.40
CA LYS A 73 -32.17 -13.66 22.37
C LYS A 73 -33.61 -13.59 22.84
N ASN A 74 -34.38 -12.56 22.44
CA ASN A 74 -35.72 -12.31 22.93
C ASN A 74 -36.73 -12.24 21.76
N PRO A 75 -37.64 -13.25 21.59
CA PRO A 75 -38.52 -13.32 20.41
C PRO A 75 -39.50 -12.14 20.28
N GLU A 76 -39.87 -11.51 21.38
CA GLU A 76 -40.82 -10.37 21.40
C GLU A 76 -40.24 -9.06 20.86
N MET A 77 -38.92 -9.02 20.61
CA MET A 77 -38.21 -7.82 20.13
C MET A 77 -37.89 -7.82 18.62
N MET A 78 -38.51 -8.73 17.86
CA MET A 78 -38.19 -8.91 16.43
C MET A 78 -38.39 -7.64 15.58
N GLN A 79 -39.46 -6.86 15.82
CA GLN A 79 -39.67 -5.61 15.04
C GLN A 79 -38.62 -4.56 15.35
N LYS A 80 -38.28 -4.35 16.63
CA LYS A 80 -37.21 -3.44 17.03
C LYS A 80 -35.86 -3.89 16.52
N LEU A 81 -35.63 -5.17 16.32
CA LEU A 81 -34.42 -5.74 15.77
C LEU A 81 -34.21 -5.30 14.31
N GLN A 82 -35.26 -5.22 13.49
CA GLN A 82 -35.19 -4.77 12.11
C GLN A 82 -34.80 -3.27 12.02
N GLU A 83 -35.39 -2.43 12.87
CA GLU A 83 -35.05 -1.00 12.90
C GLU A 83 -33.59 -0.76 13.33
N GLU A 84 -33.14 -1.46 14.36
CA GLU A 84 -31.74 -1.37 14.82
C GLU A 84 -30.75 -1.94 13.79
N GLN A 85 -31.15 -2.96 13.02
CA GLN A 85 -30.36 -3.49 11.91
C GLN A 85 -30.22 -2.47 10.79
N GLN A 86 -31.30 -1.76 10.42
CA GLN A 86 -31.26 -0.70 9.42
C GLN A 86 -30.33 0.45 9.86
N LYS A 87 -30.41 0.88 11.11
CA LYS A 87 -29.50 1.90 11.65
C LYS A 87 -28.04 1.44 11.60
N MET A 88 -27.76 0.21 12.00
CA MET A 88 -26.42 -0.35 11.92
C MET A 88 -25.89 -0.40 10.47
N MET A 89 -26.76 -0.74 9.50
CA MET A 89 -26.39 -0.69 8.08
C MET A 89 -26.08 0.73 7.60
N GLN A 90 -26.84 1.73 8.03
CA GLN A 90 -26.58 3.14 7.70
C GLN A 90 -25.24 3.61 8.28
N LEU A 91 -24.95 3.31 9.53
CA LEU A 91 -23.66 3.63 10.18
C LEU A 91 -22.48 2.94 9.47
N ASN A 92 -22.64 1.66 9.11
CA ASN A 92 -21.62 0.95 8.33
C ASN A 92 -21.41 1.57 6.93
N ALA A 93 -22.49 1.99 6.27
CA ALA A 93 -22.40 2.68 4.99
C ALA A 93 -21.70 4.05 5.10
N GLU A 94 -21.97 4.81 6.16
CA GLU A 94 -21.28 6.07 6.45
C GLU A 94 -19.80 5.83 6.72
N LEU A 95 -19.46 4.87 7.58
CA LEU A 95 -18.08 4.48 7.85
C LEU A 95 -17.34 4.04 6.57
N MET A 96 -18.01 3.26 5.73
CA MET A 96 -17.46 2.82 4.45
C MET A 96 -17.18 4.00 3.53
N LYS A 97 -18.12 4.95 3.38
CA LYS A 97 -17.90 6.17 2.58
C LYS A 97 -16.71 6.98 3.08
N MET A 98 -16.59 7.16 4.40
CA MET A 98 -15.48 7.88 5.01
C MET A 98 -14.15 7.15 4.84
N SER A 99 -14.16 5.83 4.82
CA SER A 99 -12.96 4.99 4.61
C SER A 99 -12.55 4.89 3.16
N LEU A 100 -13.50 4.92 2.21
CA LEU A 100 -13.21 4.88 0.76
C LEU A 100 -12.62 6.18 0.23
N LYS A 101 -13.06 7.33 0.77
CA LYS A 101 -12.57 8.64 0.32
C LYS A 101 -11.04 8.78 0.40
N PRO A 102 -10.36 8.50 1.53
CA PRO A 102 -8.90 8.52 1.59
C PRO A 102 -8.25 7.41 0.76
N MET A 103 -8.92 6.29 0.57
CA MET A 103 -8.39 5.19 -0.23
C MET A 103 -8.10 5.62 -1.68
N ILE A 104 -9.01 6.40 -2.31
CA ILE A 104 -8.80 6.93 -3.66
C ILE A 104 -7.54 7.81 -3.71
N TYR A 105 -7.37 8.74 -2.75
CA TYR A 105 -6.19 9.61 -2.68
C TYR A 105 -4.89 8.84 -2.39
N THR A 106 -4.99 7.69 -1.75
CA THR A 106 -3.84 6.80 -1.46
C THR A 106 -3.40 6.02 -2.70
N TRP A 107 -4.36 5.54 -3.51
CA TRP A 107 -4.06 4.74 -4.70
C TRP A 107 -3.32 5.52 -5.78
N VAL A 108 -3.64 6.81 -5.98
CA VAL A 108 -3.01 7.62 -7.03
C VAL A 108 -1.49 7.74 -6.83
N PRO A 109 -0.96 8.17 -5.69
CA PRO A 109 0.49 8.21 -5.46
C PRO A 109 1.15 6.83 -5.56
N ILE A 110 0.50 5.79 -5.06
CA ILE A 110 1.04 4.42 -5.12
C ILE A 110 1.22 3.98 -6.58
N ILE A 111 0.20 4.16 -7.42
CA ILE A 111 0.25 3.78 -8.83
C ILE A 111 1.33 4.59 -9.56
N LEU A 112 1.41 5.89 -9.31
CA LEU A 112 2.42 6.75 -9.92
C LEU A 112 3.82 6.27 -9.56
N ILE A 113 4.14 6.08 -8.30
CA ILE A 113 5.46 5.59 -7.88
C ILE A 113 5.74 4.18 -8.41
N PHE A 114 4.72 3.34 -8.49
CA PHE A 114 4.85 2.01 -9.06
C PHE A 114 5.26 2.06 -10.55
N ILE A 115 4.65 2.94 -11.34
CA ILE A 115 5.02 3.18 -12.74
C ILE A 115 6.48 3.69 -12.82
N TYR A 116 6.87 4.59 -11.92
CA TYR A 116 8.23 5.12 -11.84
C TYR A 116 9.26 4.03 -11.47
N LEU A 117 9.00 3.26 -10.43
CA LEU A 117 9.90 2.17 -10.02
C LEU A 117 10.06 1.10 -11.10
N ARG A 118 8.99 0.83 -11.86
CA ARG A 118 9.08 -0.03 -13.04
C ARG A 118 9.98 0.54 -14.10
N HIS A 119 9.90 1.85 -14.38
CA HIS A 119 10.76 2.54 -15.34
C HIS A 119 12.23 2.47 -14.92
N VAL A 120 12.51 2.56 -13.63
CA VAL A 120 13.89 2.51 -13.11
C VAL A 120 14.40 1.07 -12.95
N TYR A 121 13.67 0.22 -12.23
CA TYR A 121 14.11 -1.11 -11.79
C TYR A 121 13.45 -2.27 -12.57
N GLY A 122 12.60 -1.98 -13.53
CA GLY A 122 12.01 -3.00 -14.40
C GLY A 122 13.03 -3.58 -15.39
N PHE A 123 12.65 -4.62 -16.09
CA PHE A 123 13.46 -5.19 -17.17
C PHE A 123 13.61 -4.17 -18.30
N GLY A 124 14.85 -3.90 -18.74
CA GLY A 124 15.17 -2.81 -19.68
C GLY A 124 15.08 -1.42 -19.06
N GLY A 125 15.02 -1.31 -17.72
CA GLY A 125 14.95 -0.02 -17.03
C GLY A 125 16.33 0.62 -16.82
N ILE A 126 16.31 1.89 -16.41
CA ILE A 126 17.51 2.74 -16.27
C ILE A 126 18.58 2.10 -15.38
N TYR A 127 18.17 1.44 -14.27
CA TYR A 127 19.14 0.83 -13.36
C TYR A 127 19.91 -0.33 -14.01
N GLN A 128 19.28 -1.08 -14.91
CA GLN A 128 19.94 -2.14 -15.67
C GLN A 128 20.92 -1.56 -16.72
N GLU A 129 20.59 -0.43 -17.33
CA GLU A 129 21.50 0.27 -18.25
C GLU A 129 22.73 0.79 -17.52
N LEU A 130 22.56 1.34 -16.32
CA LEU A 130 23.66 1.83 -15.47
C LEU A 130 24.50 0.70 -14.86
N ASN A 131 23.93 -0.49 -14.69
CA ASN A 131 24.56 -1.66 -14.08
C ASN A 131 24.40 -2.89 -14.99
N PRO A 132 25.22 -3.03 -16.04
CA PRO A 132 25.17 -4.19 -16.92
C PRO A 132 25.41 -5.48 -16.13
N GLY A 133 24.50 -6.47 -16.29
CA GLY A 133 24.54 -7.71 -15.53
C GLY A 133 23.65 -7.77 -14.31
N TRP A 134 22.95 -6.67 -13.95
CA TRP A 134 21.94 -6.73 -12.89
C TRP A 134 20.78 -7.65 -13.27
N ASN A 135 20.48 -8.58 -12.38
CA ASN A 135 19.52 -9.68 -12.59
C ASN A 135 18.12 -9.40 -12.02
N GLY A 136 17.82 -8.18 -11.63
CA GLY A 136 16.54 -7.79 -11.04
C GLY A 136 16.38 -8.09 -9.55
N VAL A 137 17.38 -8.68 -8.91
CA VAL A 137 17.35 -8.94 -7.47
C VAL A 137 17.73 -7.68 -6.70
N VAL A 138 16.88 -7.29 -5.79
CA VAL A 138 17.08 -6.12 -4.92
C VAL A 138 17.66 -6.51 -3.58
N VAL A 139 17.17 -7.63 -3.00
CA VAL A 139 17.62 -8.10 -1.70
C VAL A 139 17.55 -9.63 -1.62
N TYR A 140 18.51 -10.21 -0.88
CA TYR A 140 18.45 -11.60 -0.45
C TYR A 140 18.01 -11.67 1.01
N LEU A 141 16.96 -12.43 1.28
CA LEU A 141 16.40 -12.59 2.61
C LEU A 141 16.89 -13.91 3.25
N PRO A 142 17.10 -13.96 4.56
CA PRO A 142 17.32 -15.21 5.27
C PRO A 142 16.18 -16.21 5.03
N THR A 143 16.48 -17.49 5.01
CA THR A 143 15.53 -18.57 4.67
C THR A 143 14.26 -18.54 5.54
N ILE A 144 14.38 -18.14 6.80
CA ILE A 144 13.23 -18.01 7.70
C ILE A 144 12.31 -16.90 7.24
N LEU A 145 12.86 -15.71 6.94
CA LEU A 145 12.08 -14.56 6.46
C LEU A 145 11.49 -14.82 5.09
N SER A 146 12.19 -15.52 4.20
CA SER A 146 11.67 -15.85 2.86
C SER A 146 10.42 -16.72 2.92
N LYS A 147 10.32 -17.64 3.87
CA LYS A 147 9.13 -18.46 4.11
C LYS A 147 7.98 -17.66 4.71
N ILE A 148 8.27 -16.84 5.73
CA ILE A 148 7.26 -16.01 6.40
C ILE A 148 6.65 -14.98 5.45
N LEU A 149 7.47 -14.37 4.59
CA LEU A 149 7.06 -13.35 3.64
C LEU A 149 6.54 -13.91 2.30
N PHE A 150 6.38 -15.23 2.20
CA PHE A 150 5.84 -15.90 1.01
C PHE A 150 6.53 -15.44 -0.30
N ILE A 151 7.86 -15.54 -0.38
CA ILE A 151 8.63 -15.05 -1.54
C ILE A 151 8.12 -15.59 -2.87
N ASN A 152 7.70 -16.85 -2.92
CA ASN A 152 7.13 -17.46 -4.12
C ASN A 152 5.86 -16.76 -4.63
N PHE A 153 5.07 -16.19 -3.71
CA PHE A 153 3.91 -15.35 -4.08
C PHE A 153 4.35 -14.08 -4.83
N TRP A 154 5.41 -13.42 -4.38
CA TRP A 154 5.94 -12.22 -5.02
C TRP A 154 6.53 -12.50 -6.39
N HIS A 155 7.18 -13.66 -6.57
CA HIS A 155 7.66 -14.11 -7.88
C HIS A 155 6.50 -14.40 -8.83
N TRP A 156 5.47 -15.10 -8.36
CA TRP A 156 4.26 -15.35 -9.13
C TRP A 156 3.55 -14.04 -9.51
N LEU A 157 3.37 -13.13 -8.57
CA LEU A 157 2.75 -11.82 -8.81
C LEU A 157 3.57 -11.00 -9.81
N GLY A 158 4.89 -10.98 -9.67
CA GLY A 158 5.79 -10.32 -10.61
C GLY A 158 5.67 -10.88 -12.02
N SER A 159 5.60 -12.20 -12.15
CA SER A 159 5.43 -12.86 -13.46
C SER A 159 4.06 -12.60 -14.10
N LEU A 160 3.02 -12.43 -13.29
CA LEU A 160 1.66 -12.11 -13.74
C LEU A 160 1.58 -10.66 -14.28
N ILE A 161 2.18 -9.72 -13.56
CA ILE A 161 2.13 -8.30 -13.90
C ILE A 161 3.10 -7.97 -15.05
N TYR A 162 4.26 -8.64 -15.11
CA TYR A 162 5.32 -8.35 -16.07
C TYR A 162 5.61 -9.56 -16.96
N LYS A 163 4.89 -9.69 -18.05
CA LYS A 163 5.24 -10.64 -19.13
C LYS A 163 6.62 -10.24 -19.68
N GLY A 164 7.64 -11.07 -19.45
CA GLY A 164 9.01 -10.84 -19.92
C GLY A 164 9.94 -10.12 -18.93
N GLY A 165 9.59 -10.03 -17.65
CA GLY A 165 10.46 -9.50 -16.61
C GLY A 165 11.64 -10.42 -16.23
N PHE A 166 12.43 -9.98 -15.25
CA PHE A 166 13.52 -10.79 -14.71
C PHE A 166 13.01 -12.13 -14.16
N LYS A 167 13.63 -13.23 -14.57
CA LYS A 167 13.36 -14.57 -14.01
C LYS A 167 14.18 -14.74 -12.72
N ILE A 168 13.63 -14.33 -11.59
CA ILE A 168 14.25 -14.55 -10.28
C ILE A 168 13.91 -15.98 -9.84
N VAL A 169 14.90 -16.85 -9.86
CA VAL A 169 14.73 -18.30 -9.56
C VAL A 169 14.97 -18.64 -8.08
N SER A 170 15.70 -17.77 -7.36
CA SER A 170 16.07 -18.03 -5.96
C SER A 170 14.91 -17.79 -4.99
N ASN A 171 14.61 -18.80 -4.17
CA ASN A 171 13.58 -18.73 -3.13
C ASN A 171 13.89 -17.73 -1.98
N SER A 172 15.09 -17.14 -1.98
CA SER A 172 15.50 -16.13 -1.00
C SER A 172 15.65 -14.74 -1.60
N ALA A 173 15.60 -14.62 -2.91
CA ALA A 173 15.79 -13.36 -3.64
C ALA A 173 14.45 -12.64 -3.84
N LEU A 174 14.43 -11.35 -3.63
CA LEU A 174 13.25 -10.50 -3.80
C LEU A 174 13.56 -9.38 -4.81
N GLY A 175 12.68 -9.22 -5.78
CA GLY A 175 12.74 -8.15 -6.77
C GLY A 175 12.21 -6.83 -6.23
N TRP A 176 12.32 -5.77 -7.03
CA TRP A 176 11.93 -4.41 -6.66
C TRP A 176 10.45 -4.29 -6.24
N LEU A 177 9.54 -5.01 -6.90
CA LEU A 177 8.11 -4.99 -6.62
C LEU A 177 7.80 -5.47 -5.19
N GLY A 178 8.24 -6.68 -4.87
CA GLY A 178 8.00 -7.26 -3.56
C GLY A 178 8.69 -6.46 -2.45
N TRP A 179 9.91 -5.99 -2.69
CA TRP A 179 10.64 -5.16 -1.74
C TRP A 179 9.93 -3.82 -1.47
N TYR A 180 9.48 -3.12 -2.52
CA TYR A 180 8.74 -1.87 -2.37
C TYR A 180 7.45 -2.05 -1.56
N ILE A 181 6.67 -3.09 -1.85
CA ILE A 181 5.42 -3.35 -1.12
C ILE A 181 5.70 -3.66 0.36
N LEU A 182 6.70 -4.49 0.66
CA LEU A 182 7.09 -4.78 2.04
C LEU A 182 7.56 -3.53 2.78
N CYS A 183 8.43 -2.73 2.16
CA CYS A 183 8.89 -1.46 2.73
C CYS A 183 7.74 -0.49 2.96
N SER A 184 6.84 -0.34 1.99
CA SER A 184 5.70 0.56 2.10
C SER A 184 4.74 0.14 3.20
N PHE A 185 4.48 -1.16 3.34
CA PHE A 185 3.63 -1.69 4.41
C PHE A 185 4.24 -1.47 5.79
N ALA A 186 5.52 -1.81 5.95
CA ALA A 186 6.24 -1.64 7.21
C ALA A 186 6.32 -0.16 7.62
N THR A 187 6.75 0.71 6.70
CA THR A 187 6.88 2.16 6.97
C THR A 187 5.53 2.83 7.21
N SER A 188 4.50 2.49 6.45
CA SER A 188 3.15 3.03 6.67
C SER A 188 2.60 2.63 8.04
N THR A 189 2.80 1.38 8.46
CA THR A 189 2.36 0.89 9.78
C THR A 189 3.03 1.66 10.92
N VAL A 190 4.34 1.89 10.83
CA VAL A 190 5.10 2.66 11.81
C VAL A 190 4.65 4.13 11.82
N LEU A 191 4.54 4.75 10.64
CA LEU A 191 4.13 6.16 10.51
C LEU A 191 2.71 6.40 11.01
N ARG A 192 1.76 5.50 10.76
CA ARG A 192 0.40 5.59 11.30
C ARG A 192 0.39 5.62 12.82
N LYS A 193 1.21 4.78 13.45
CA LYS A 193 1.37 4.77 14.91
C LYS A 193 1.95 6.08 15.44
N ILE A 194 3.00 6.60 14.80
CA ILE A 194 3.66 7.86 15.18
C ILE A 194 2.70 9.05 14.98
N LEU A 195 1.95 9.07 13.88
CA LEU A 195 1.02 10.16 13.55
C LEU A 195 -0.32 10.08 14.29
N GLY A 196 -0.57 9.01 15.07
CA GLY A 196 -1.81 8.80 15.81
C GLY A 196 -3.03 8.58 14.91
N ILE A 197 -2.86 8.03 13.71
CA ILE A 197 -3.95 7.74 12.78
C ILE A 197 -4.67 6.48 13.26
N LYS A 198 -5.98 6.60 13.50
CA LYS A 198 -6.86 5.54 14.03
C LYS A 198 -7.50 4.70 12.93
#